data_1c50f0de0fc359af3b2159982a81202b
#
_entry.id   1c50f0de0fc359af3b2159982a81202b
#
_cell.length_a   1.000
_cell.length_b   1.000
_cell.length_c   1.000
_cell.angle_alpha   90.00
_cell.angle_beta   90.00
_cell.angle_gamma   90.00
#
_symmetry.space_group_name_H-M   'P 1'
#
loop_
_entity.id
_entity.type
_entity.pdbx_description
1 polymer ?
#
loop_
_entity_poly.entity_id
_entity_poly.type
_entity_poly.pdbx_seq_one_letter_code
_entity_poly.pdbx_strand_id
1 'polypeptide(L)'
;MRVDEVRKTLTTPLNAPAFPGGPYRFTDREYLNITYRTEPEALRAVVPEPLRIPEPLVRFEVIRMPDVTGLGDYTEAGQLVALRP
;
A
#
# COMPACT_ATOMS: atom_id res chain seq x y z
N MET A 1 -15.43 -2.20 -3.03
CA MET A 1 -15.16 -2.69 -4.42
C MET A 1 -15.71 -4.09 -4.57
N ARG A 2 -16.53 -4.30 -5.60
CA ARG A 2 -17.18 -5.60 -5.86
C ARG A 2 -16.22 -6.58 -6.51
N VAL A 3 -16.50 -7.89 -6.40
CA VAL A 3 -15.62 -8.94 -6.93
C VAL A 3 -15.41 -8.81 -8.46
N ASP A 4 -16.46 -8.48 -9.20
CA ASP A 4 -16.37 -8.31 -10.65
C ASP A 4 -15.51 -7.11 -11.05
N GLU A 5 -15.52 -6.04 -10.25
CA GLU A 5 -14.65 -4.88 -10.45
C GLU A 5 -13.18 -5.23 -10.19
N VAL A 6 -12.92 -6.01 -9.13
CA VAL A 6 -11.55 -6.45 -8.77
C VAL A 6 -10.90 -7.23 -9.92
N ARG A 7 -11.66 -8.13 -10.54
CA ARG A 7 -11.15 -8.96 -11.65
C ARG A 7 -10.75 -8.16 -12.89
N LYS A 8 -11.31 -6.96 -13.05
CA LYS A 8 -11.05 -6.09 -14.21
C LYS A 8 -10.00 -5.03 -13.95
N THR A 9 -9.63 -4.83 -12.69
CA THR A 9 -8.69 -3.77 -12.30
C THR A 9 -7.24 -4.23 -12.45
N LEU A 10 -6.45 -3.45 -13.17
CA LEU A 10 -5.02 -3.70 -13.31
C LEU A 10 -4.27 -3.07 -12.14
N THR A 11 -3.31 -3.80 -11.59
CA THR A 11 -2.48 -3.33 -10.47
C THR A 11 -1.17 -2.71 -10.93
N THR A 12 -0.71 -3.06 -12.13
CA THR A 12 0.51 -2.52 -12.73
C THR A 12 0.29 -2.29 -14.22
N PRO A 13 1.04 -1.37 -14.85
CA PRO A 13 1.00 -1.25 -16.30
C PRO A 13 1.43 -2.55 -16.99
N LEU A 14 0.84 -2.86 -18.13
CA LEU A 14 1.13 -4.09 -18.87
C LEU A 14 2.59 -4.19 -19.35
N ASN A 15 3.23 -3.04 -19.55
CA ASN A 15 4.61 -2.96 -20.04
C ASN A 15 5.65 -2.80 -18.92
N ALA A 16 5.25 -2.93 -17.65
CA ALA A 16 6.16 -2.83 -16.52
C ALA A 16 6.15 -4.13 -15.71
N PRO A 17 7.31 -4.64 -15.29
CA PRO A 17 7.35 -5.84 -14.47
C PRO A 17 6.77 -5.57 -13.08
N ALA A 18 5.91 -6.47 -12.59
CA ALA A 18 5.33 -6.37 -11.25
C ALA A 18 6.37 -6.60 -10.16
N PHE A 19 7.38 -7.40 -10.46
CA PHE A 19 8.45 -7.76 -9.53
C PHE A 19 9.81 -7.51 -10.17
N PRO A 20 10.49 -6.43 -9.77
CA PRO A 20 11.84 -6.15 -10.27
C PRO A 20 12.84 -7.18 -9.73
N GLY A 21 13.94 -7.34 -10.45
CA GLY A 21 15.02 -8.20 -9.97
C GLY A 21 15.69 -7.62 -8.74
N GLY A 22 16.03 -8.51 -7.79
CA GLY A 22 16.80 -8.15 -6.60
C GLY A 22 18.13 -8.89 -6.56
N PRO A 23 18.78 -8.94 -5.40
CA PRO A 23 18.35 -8.42 -4.10
C PRO A 23 18.61 -6.93 -3.93
N TYR A 24 17.84 -6.30 -3.04
CA TYR A 24 18.02 -4.92 -2.62
C TYR A 24 18.29 -4.87 -1.12
N ARG A 25 19.24 -4.03 -0.70
CA ARG A 25 19.53 -3.80 0.70
C ARG A 25 19.05 -2.40 1.08
N PHE A 26 18.27 -2.31 2.16
CA PHE A 26 17.80 -1.05 2.73
C PHE A 26 18.58 -0.76 4.01
N THR A 27 19.12 0.45 4.12
CA THR A 27 19.92 0.86 5.27
C THR A 27 19.29 2.10 5.92
N ASP A 28 19.21 2.11 7.26
CA ASP A 28 18.73 3.23 8.06
C ASP A 28 17.35 3.76 7.63
N ARG A 29 16.40 2.86 7.45
CA ARG A 29 15.01 3.23 7.12
C ARG A 29 14.36 3.92 8.31
N GLU A 30 13.67 5.03 8.03
CA GLU A 30 12.89 5.77 9.01
C GLU A 30 11.43 5.75 8.64
N TYR A 31 10.56 5.61 9.64
CA TYR A 31 9.11 5.52 9.46
C TYR A 31 8.41 6.60 10.26
N LEU A 32 7.45 7.27 9.64
CA LEU A 32 6.47 8.11 10.32
C LEU A 32 5.09 7.52 10.04
N ASN A 33 4.38 7.11 11.10
CA ASN A 33 3.05 6.51 10.99
C ASN A 33 2.03 7.36 11.70
N ILE A 34 0.96 7.73 11.00
CA ILE A 34 -0.17 8.48 11.55
C ILE A 34 -1.42 7.66 11.30
N THR A 35 -2.10 7.24 12.39
CA THR A 35 -3.34 6.48 12.30
C THR A 35 -4.51 7.42 12.55
N TYR A 36 -5.52 7.39 11.69
CA TYR A 36 -6.72 8.19 11.83
C TYR A 36 -7.97 7.38 11.50
N ARG A 37 -9.10 7.83 12.04
CA ARG A 37 -10.41 7.24 11.77
C ARG A 37 -11.04 7.94 10.57
N THR A 38 -11.65 7.16 9.67
CA THR A 38 -12.30 7.69 8.48
C THR A 38 -13.72 7.14 8.36
N GLU A 39 -14.44 7.57 7.33
CA GLU A 39 -15.79 7.11 7.05
C GLU A 39 -15.78 5.65 6.55
N PRO A 40 -16.56 4.75 7.18
CA PRO A 40 -16.59 3.33 6.77
C PRO A 40 -16.99 3.13 5.31
N GLU A 41 -17.89 3.96 4.79
CA GLU A 41 -18.34 3.86 3.41
C GLU A 41 -17.26 4.20 2.39
N ALA A 42 -16.41 5.18 2.72
CA ALA A 42 -15.28 5.53 1.88
C ALA A 42 -14.29 4.36 1.77
N LEU A 43 -14.07 3.63 2.87
CA LEU A 43 -13.22 2.45 2.85
C LEU A 43 -13.83 1.29 2.06
N ARG A 44 -15.13 1.07 2.19
CA ARG A 44 -15.79 0.01 1.42
C ARG A 44 -15.69 0.23 -0.09
N ALA A 45 -15.64 1.47 -0.52
CA ALA A 45 -15.50 1.80 -1.93
C ALA A 45 -14.15 1.38 -2.52
N VAL A 46 -13.10 1.32 -1.70
CA VAL A 46 -11.73 1.01 -2.15
C VAL A 46 -11.22 -0.35 -1.72
N VAL A 47 -11.88 -0.99 -0.76
CA VAL A 47 -11.49 -2.32 -0.29
C VAL A 47 -12.17 -3.40 -1.12
N PRO A 48 -11.39 -4.31 -1.73
CA PRO A 48 -11.96 -5.37 -2.57
C PRO A 48 -12.65 -6.46 -1.74
N GLU A 49 -13.81 -6.91 -2.20
CA GLU A 49 -14.42 -8.13 -1.67
C GLU A 49 -13.54 -9.36 -2.00
N PRO A 50 -13.46 -10.37 -1.13
CA PRO A 50 -14.23 -10.59 0.10
C PRO A 50 -13.58 -10.06 1.38
N LEU A 51 -12.62 -9.18 1.29
CA LEU A 51 -11.94 -8.63 2.45
C LEU A 51 -12.87 -7.77 3.29
N ARG A 52 -12.69 -7.81 4.60
CA ARG A 52 -13.51 -7.09 5.57
C ARG A 52 -12.72 -6.02 6.28
N ILE A 53 -13.39 -4.95 6.64
CA ILE A 53 -12.81 -3.84 7.39
C ILE A 53 -13.23 -3.99 8.85
N PRO A 54 -12.32 -4.39 9.77
CA PRO A 54 -12.69 -4.57 11.18
C PRO A 54 -12.98 -3.24 11.88
N GLU A 55 -12.22 -2.20 11.56
CA GLU A 55 -12.40 -0.85 12.07
C GLU A 55 -12.07 0.16 10.96
N PRO A 56 -12.76 1.32 10.92
CA PRO A 56 -12.53 2.31 9.87
C PRO A 56 -11.28 3.16 10.15
N LEU A 57 -10.15 2.51 10.27
CA LEU A 57 -8.87 3.14 10.55
C LEU A 57 -7.95 3.07 9.33
N VAL A 58 -7.30 4.19 9.08
CA VAL A 58 -6.29 4.30 8.02
C VAL A 58 -4.97 4.72 8.66
N ARG A 59 -3.89 4.07 8.26
CA ARG A 59 -2.56 4.48 8.65
C ARG A 59 -1.87 5.14 7.47
N PHE A 60 -1.53 6.41 7.63
CA PHE A 60 -0.68 7.12 6.68
C PHE A 60 0.77 6.88 7.08
N GLU A 61 1.55 6.33 6.18
CA GLU A 61 2.93 5.96 6.43
C GLU A 61 3.86 6.68 5.47
N VAL A 62 4.88 7.31 6.03
CA VAL A 62 5.98 7.91 5.26
C VAL A 62 7.24 7.14 5.61
N ILE A 63 7.94 6.66 4.61
CA ILE A 63 9.18 5.90 4.78
C ILE A 63 10.30 6.64 4.09
N ARG A 64 11.33 6.97 4.85
CA ARG A 64 12.57 7.49 4.28
C ARG A 64 13.53 6.34 4.09
N MET A 65 14.06 6.23 2.88
CA MET A 65 15.03 5.20 2.50
C MET A 65 16.26 5.87 1.91
N PRO A 66 17.19 6.33 2.78
CA PRO A 66 18.32 7.15 2.35
C PRO A 66 19.39 6.38 1.58
N ASP A 67 19.45 5.07 1.77
CA ASP A 67 20.48 4.25 1.12
C ASP A 67 19.89 2.88 0.77
N VAL A 68 19.54 2.71 -0.49
CA VAL A 68 19.02 1.45 -1.02
C VAL A 68 19.90 1.00 -2.19
N THR A 69 20.51 -0.16 -2.05
CA THR A 69 21.34 -0.72 -3.11
C THR A 69 20.52 -0.91 -4.40
N GLY A 70 20.93 -0.23 -5.46
CA GLY A 70 20.25 -0.33 -6.75
C GLY A 70 19.09 0.64 -6.97
N LEU A 71 18.57 1.28 -5.91
CA LEU A 71 17.46 2.22 -6.02
C LEU A 71 17.82 3.65 -5.57
N GLY A 72 18.92 3.82 -4.83
CA GLY A 72 19.40 5.12 -4.38
C GLY A 72 18.69 5.63 -3.12
N ASP A 73 18.60 6.96 -2.99
CA ASP A 73 17.95 7.65 -1.89
C ASP A 73 16.55 8.07 -2.33
N TYR A 74 15.51 7.64 -1.61
CA TYR A 74 14.15 8.03 -1.92
C TYR A 74 13.24 8.02 -0.70
N THR A 75 12.10 8.70 -0.83
CA THR A 75 11.05 8.73 0.18
C THR A 75 9.76 8.20 -0.44
N GLU A 76 9.04 7.41 0.32
CA GLU A 76 7.80 6.77 -0.11
C GLU A 76 6.70 7.12 0.88
N ALA A 77 5.48 7.31 0.38
CA ALA A 77 4.32 7.53 1.23
C ALA A 77 3.17 6.66 0.75
N GLY A 78 2.37 6.19 1.69
CA GLY A 78 1.23 5.36 1.36
C GLY A 78 0.16 5.37 2.43
N GLN A 79 -1.00 4.87 2.07
CA GLN A 79 -2.12 4.67 3.01
C GLN A 79 -2.36 3.17 3.16
N LEU A 80 -2.50 2.73 4.41
CA LEU A 80 -2.72 1.33 4.73
C LEU A 80 -4.03 1.18 5.48
N VAL A 81 -4.81 0.18 5.09
CA VAL A 81 -6.06 -0.18 5.74
C VAL A 81 -5.92 -1.60 6.27
N ALA A 82 -6.16 -1.79 7.57
CA ALA A 82 -6.16 -3.12 8.17
C ALA A 82 -7.39 -3.90 7.70
N LEU A 83 -7.17 -5.10 7.22
CA LEU A 83 -8.22 -5.94 6.65
C LEU A 83 -8.24 -7.31 7.31
N ARG A 84 -9.40 -7.99 7.19
CA ARG A 84 -9.57 -9.40 7.56
C ARG A 84 -10.08 -10.19 6.37
N PRO A 85 -9.70 -11.47 6.28
CA PRO A 85 -10.24 -12.35 5.24
C PRO A 85 -11.72 -12.62 5.39
#